data_055d5aa50aa1c6d3a11e4aff8a5106e1
#
_entry.id   055d5aa50aa1c6d3a11e4aff8a5106e1
#
_cell.length_a   1.000
_cell.length_b   1.000
_cell.length_c   1.000
_cell.angle_alpha   90.00
_cell.angle_beta   90.00
_cell.angle_gamma   90.00
#
_symmetry.space_group_name_H-M   'P 1'
#
loop_
_entity.id
_entity.type
_entity.pdbx_description
1 polymer ?
#
loop_
_entity_poly.entity_id
_entity_poly.type
_entity_poly.pdbx_seq_one_letter_code
_entity_poly.pdbx_strand_id
1 'polypeptide(L)'
;MDYKLIDLHCDTAYRMYKEKKPLRSNDLHIALDKASGFKKYVQVAAVWSDNTRSDEEAYSDFWRILNNFKMEIEANRQSAVLCRSFDDLTQVPDGAAAFFLAVEDARLVSGNVERMHELYDADLVAAGLCGVAAGGRIAVVTAGAAAAACGHAQRHGACHQRCE
;
A
#
# COMPACT_ATOMS: atom_id res chain seq x y z
N MET A 1 -20.34 7.22 16.63
CA MET A 1 -19.79 8.60 16.62
C MET A 1 -19.83 9.12 15.19
N ASP A 2 -20.11 10.40 14.99
CA ASP A 2 -20.21 11.00 13.64
C ASP A 2 -18.83 11.46 13.11
N TYR A 3 -17.75 10.92 13.69
CA TYR A 3 -16.38 11.26 13.32
C TYR A 3 -15.92 10.47 12.10
N LYS A 4 -15.12 11.14 11.27
CA LYS A 4 -14.39 10.56 10.15
C LYS A 4 -12.90 10.59 10.49
N LEU A 5 -12.17 9.50 10.19
CA LEU A 5 -10.74 9.42 10.39
C LEU A 5 -10.07 8.98 9.09
N ILE A 6 -9.03 9.67 8.70
CA ILE A 6 -8.13 9.29 7.61
C ILE A 6 -6.75 9.14 8.22
N ASP A 7 -6.22 7.93 8.18
CA ASP A 7 -4.86 7.61 8.60
C ASP A 7 -4.04 7.26 7.35
N LEU A 8 -2.97 8.01 7.13
CA LEU A 8 -2.19 7.93 5.89
C LEU A 8 -1.05 6.90 5.96
N HIS A 9 -0.85 6.24 7.11
CA HIS A 9 0.22 5.24 7.22
C HIS A 9 0.00 4.26 8.37
N CYS A 10 0.14 2.98 8.07
CA CYS A 10 0.14 1.94 9.10
C CYS A 10 0.83 0.66 8.59
N ASP A 11 1.77 0.10 9.38
CA ASP A 11 2.52 -1.14 9.12
C ASP A 11 1.80 -2.40 9.60
N THR A 12 0.52 -2.31 9.90
CA THR A 12 -0.22 -3.44 10.48
C THR A 12 -0.22 -4.67 9.57
N ALA A 13 -0.19 -4.49 8.23
CA ALA A 13 -0.17 -5.60 7.28
C ALA A 13 1.03 -6.55 7.50
N TYR A 14 2.23 -5.99 7.72
CA TYR A 14 3.42 -6.77 8.03
C TYR A 14 3.26 -7.55 9.34
N ARG A 15 2.81 -6.87 10.40
CA ARG A 15 2.65 -7.51 11.71
C ARG A 15 1.56 -8.58 11.72
N MET A 16 0.46 -8.37 11.03
CA MET A 16 -0.60 -9.37 10.86
C MET A 16 -0.03 -10.65 10.24
N TYR A 17 0.75 -10.53 9.16
CA TYR A 17 1.38 -11.66 8.52
C TYR A 17 2.38 -12.39 9.44
N LYS A 18 3.26 -11.66 10.10
CA LYS A 18 4.29 -12.22 11.01
C LYS A 18 3.71 -12.88 12.24
N GLU A 19 2.73 -12.24 12.87
CA GLU A 19 2.13 -12.68 14.13
C GLU A 19 0.88 -13.53 13.91
N LYS A 20 0.49 -13.77 12.65
CA LYS A 20 -0.71 -14.52 12.26
C LYS A 20 -1.98 -14.00 12.94
N LYS A 21 -2.13 -12.69 12.97
CA LYS A 21 -3.27 -12.00 13.57
C LYS A 21 -4.29 -11.59 12.52
N PRO A 22 -5.60 -11.79 12.78
CA PRO A 22 -6.65 -11.40 11.85
C PRO A 22 -6.88 -9.89 11.85
N LEU A 23 -7.42 -9.37 10.74
CA LEU A 23 -7.79 -7.95 10.62
C LEU A 23 -8.99 -7.59 11.50
N ARG A 24 -9.92 -8.54 11.71
CA ARG A 24 -11.18 -8.27 12.41
C ARG A 24 -10.97 -7.78 13.83
N SER A 25 -10.15 -8.47 14.60
CA SER A 25 -9.86 -8.15 16.00
C SER A 25 -8.44 -8.58 16.35
N ASN A 26 -7.66 -7.67 16.83
CA ASN A 26 -6.26 -7.91 17.24
C ASN A 26 -5.77 -6.80 18.18
N ASP A 27 -4.61 -7.00 18.77
CA ASP A 27 -3.91 -6.06 19.65
C ASP A 27 -2.88 -5.18 18.93
N LEU A 28 -2.84 -5.23 17.57
CA LEU A 28 -2.02 -4.35 16.74
C LEU A 28 -2.60 -2.94 16.66
N HIS A 29 -1.97 -2.04 15.91
CA HIS A 29 -2.43 -0.67 15.78
C HIS A 29 -3.83 -0.59 15.15
N ILE A 30 -4.08 -1.36 14.08
CA ILE A 30 -5.34 -1.36 13.35
C ILE A 30 -6.06 -2.70 13.48
N ALA A 31 -7.36 -2.63 13.75
CA ALA A 31 -8.31 -3.73 13.67
C ALA A 31 -9.70 -3.16 13.34
N LEU A 32 -10.57 -3.96 12.71
CA LEU A 32 -11.91 -3.51 12.32
C LEU A 32 -12.79 -3.18 13.52
N ASP A 33 -12.66 -3.91 14.62
CA ASP A 33 -13.38 -3.62 15.87
C ASP A 33 -13.00 -2.24 16.44
N LYS A 34 -11.75 -1.82 16.32
CA LYS A 34 -11.28 -0.48 16.71
C LYS A 34 -11.77 0.60 15.75
N ALA A 35 -11.83 0.29 14.45
CA ALA A 35 -12.30 1.20 13.41
C ALA A 35 -13.82 1.41 13.43
N SER A 36 -14.59 0.47 13.98
CA SER A 36 -16.06 0.47 13.99
C SER A 36 -16.71 1.67 14.74
N GLY A 37 -15.92 2.39 15.54
CA GLY A 37 -16.37 3.62 16.23
C GLY A 37 -16.48 4.83 15.31
N PHE A 38 -15.95 4.79 14.09
CA PHE A 38 -15.96 5.90 13.14
C PHE A 38 -17.06 5.73 12.10
N LYS A 39 -17.70 6.84 11.71
CA LYS A 39 -18.65 6.83 10.59
C LYS A 39 -17.95 6.50 9.26
N LYS A 40 -16.76 7.06 9.07
CA LYS A 40 -15.85 6.74 7.97
C LYS A 40 -14.45 6.54 8.53
N TYR A 41 -13.85 5.41 8.25
CA TYR A 41 -12.47 5.13 8.56
C TYR A 41 -11.72 4.82 7.26
N VAL A 42 -10.67 5.57 7.00
CA VAL A 42 -9.83 5.40 5.81
C VAL A 42 -8.41 5.15 6.26
N GLN A 43 -7.82 4.07 5.80
CA GLN A 43 -6.45 3.68 6.13
C GLN A 43 -5.62 3.46 4.88
N VAL A 44 -4.48 4.14 4.80
CA VAL A 44 -3.41 3.72 3.89
C VAL A 44 -2.57 2.67 4.62
N ALA A 45 -2.68 1.42 4.18
CA ALA A 45 -1.94 0.30 4.73
C ALA A 45 -0.62 0.16 3.95
N ALA A 46 0.49 0.41 4.63
CA ALA A 46 1.82 0.23 4.08
C ALA A 46 2.18 -1.27 4.09
N VAL A 47 2.61 -1.75 2.94
CA VAL A 47 3.22 -3.08 2.83
C VAL A 47 4.72 -2.89 2.86
N TRP A 48 5.30 -3.23 3.99
CA TRP A 48 6.72 -3.11 4.28
C TRP A 48 7.38 -4.49 4.30
N SER A 49 8.64 -4.57 3.94
CA SER A 49 9.44 -5.79 4.03
C SER A 49 10.70 -5.57 4.88
N ASP A 50 11.15 -6.63 5.56
CA ASP A 50 12.30 -6.58 6.46
C ASP A 50 13.59 -6.22 5.71
N ASN A 51 14.23 -5.12 6.09
CA ASN A 51 15.44 -4.61 5.46
C ASN A 51 16.71 -5.45 5.74
N THR A 52 16.62 -6.45 6.60
CA THR A 52 17.70 -7.44 6.82
C THR A 52 17.71 -8.54 5.75
N ARG A 53 16.68 -8.61 4.90
CA ARG A 53 16.56 -9.57 3.81
C ARG A 53 17.28 -9.10 2.55
N SER A 54 17.65 -10.03 1.67
CA SER A 54 18.05 -9.70 0.30
C SER A 54 16.87 -9.10 -0.49
N ASP A 55 17.14 -8.40 -1.59
CA ASP A 55 16.09 -7.78 -2.42
C ASP A 55 15.07 -8.79 -2.95
N GLU A 56 15.54 -9.98 -3.34
CA GLU A 56 14.66 -11.03 -3.83
C GLU A 56 13.78 -11.65 -2.72
N GLU A 57 14.35 -11.85 -1.54
CA GLU A 57 13.59 -12.31 -0.38
C GLU A 57 12.57 -11.25 0.07
N ALA A 58 12.98 -9.98 0.08
CA ALA A 58 12.09 -8.86 0.40
C ALA A 58 10.93 -8.77 -0.58
N TYR A 59 11.19 -8.94 -1.90
CA TYR A 59 10.16 -8.96 -2.93
C TYR A 59 9.20 -10.15 -2.75
N SER A 60 9.72 -11.34 -2.45
CA SER A 60 8.89 -12.51 -2.16
C SER A 60 8.05 -12.34 -0.90
N ASP A 61 8.63 -11.79 0.17
CA ASP A 61 7.90 -11.53 1.42
C ASP A 61 6.82 -10.45 1.24
N PHE A 62 7.11 -9.40 0.44
CA PHE A 62 6.13 -8.40 0.09
C PHE A 62 4.84 -9.02 -0.48
N TRP A 63 4.95 -9.92 -1.46
CA TRP A 63 3.79 -10.59 -2.06
C TRP A 63 3.02 -11.44 -1.07
N ARG A 64 3.71 -12.09 -0.14
CA ARG A 64 3.07 -12.88 0.92
C ARG A 64 2.28 -12.00 1.89
N ILE A 65 2.87 -10.87 2.29
CA ILE A 65 2.23 -9.89 3.18
C ILE A 65 1.01 -9.27 2.50
N LEU A 66 1.18 -8.81 1.26
CA LEU A 66 0.12 -8.23 0.45
C LEU A 66 -1.07 -9.17 0.29
N ASN A 67 -0.80 -10.41 -0.13
CA ASN A 67 -1.84 -11.42 -0.34
C ASN A 67 -2.55 -11.76 0.97
N ASN A 68 -1.82 -11.91 2.07
CA ASN A 68 -2.43 -12.12 3.38
C ASN A 68 -3.38 -10.97 3.76
N PHE A 69 -2.96 -9.73 3.56
CA PHE A 69 -3.80 -8.58 3.87
C PHE A 69 -5.04 -8.48 2.99
N LYS A 70 -4.91 -8.74 1.69
CA LYS A 70 -6.05 -8.81 0.76
C LYS A 70 -7.03 -9.92 1.13
N MET A 71 -6.55 -11.10 1.52
CA MET A 71 -7.39 -12.19 2.00
C MET A 71 -8.17 -11.80 3.27
N GLU A 72 -7.55 -11.09 4.18
CA GLU A 72 -8.20 -10.58 5.38
C GLU A 72 -9.27 -9.53 5.09
N ILE A 73 -9.03 -8.64 4.13
CA ILE A 73 -10.06 -7.68 3.65
C ILE A 73 -11.23 -8.46 3.04
N GLU A 74 -10.98 -9.41 2.15
CA GLU A 74 -12.04 -10.20 1.51
C GLU A 74 -12.84 -11.04 2.52
N ALA A 75 -12.17 -11.66 3.49
CA ALA A 75 -12.83 -12.40 4.57
C ALA A 75 -13.76 -11.50 5.41
N ASN A 76 -13.50 -10.19 5.42
CA ASN A 76 -14.26 -9.19 6.17
C ASN A 76 -14.98 -8.18 5.25
N ARG A 77 -15.32 -8.54 4.00
CA ARG A 77 -15.87 -7.63 2.97
C ARG A 77 -17.14 -6.86 3.36
N GLN A 78 -17.83 -7.26 4.42
CA GLN A 78 -18.97 -6.51 4.96
C GLN A 78 -18.55 -5.29 5.78
N SER A 79 -17.29 -5.26 6.27
CA SER A 79 -16.78 -4.24 7.17
C SER A 79 -15.46 -3.63 6.69
N ALA A 80 -14.87 -4.16 5.62
CA ALA A 80 -13.61 -3.72 5.04
C ALA A 80 -13.72 -3.70 3.51
N VAL A 81 -13.25 -2.62 2.89
CA VAL A 81 -13.27 -2.44 1.43
C VAL A 81 -11.88 -2.01 0.96
N LEU A 82 -11.34 -2.72 -0.03
CA LEU A 82 -10.14 -2.29 -0.72
C LEU A 82 -10.51 -1.24 -1.78
N CYS A 83 -9.89 -0.06 -1.70
CA CYS A 83 -10.11 1.06 -2.60
C CYS A 83 -8.86 1.29 -3.46
N ARG A 84 -9.05 1.62 -4.74
CA ARG A 84 -8.00 2.00 -5.68
C ARG A 84 -8.11 3.47 -6.10
N SER A 85 -9.27 4.06 -5.90
CA SER A 85 -9.62 5.40 -6.35
C SER A 85 -10.48 6.14 -5.34
N PHE A 86 -10.63 7.44 -5.55
CA PHE A 86 -11.59 8.24 -4.79
C PHE A 86 -13.03 7.80 -5.06
N ASP A 87 -13.33 7.35 -6.27
CA ASP A 87 -14.67 6.87 -6.61
C ASP A 87 -15.02 5.61 -5.79
N ASP A 88 -14.08 4.67 -5.63
CA ASP A 88 -14.27 3.51 -4.76
C ASP A 88 -14.58 3.96 -3.32
N LEU A 89 -13.81 4.94 -2.81
CA LEU A 89 -14.01 5.47 -1.46
C LEU A 89 -15.41 6.03 -1.26
N THR A 90 -15.99 6.67 -2.29
CA THR A 90 -17.36 7.22 -2.20
C THR A 90 -18.42 6.14 -2.07
N GLN A 91 -18.15 4.93 -2.52
CA GLN A 91 -19.05 3.76 -2.46
C GLN A 91 -18.93 2.97 -1.15
N VAL A 92 -17.91 3.24 -0.33
CA VAL A 92 -17.74 2.55 0.95
C VAL A 92 -18.89 2.90 1.90
N PRO A 93 -19.63 1.90 2.44
CA PRO A 93 -20.72 2.14 3.37
C PRO A 93 -20.26 2.84 4.66
N ASP A 94 -21.15 3.58 5.30
CA ASP A 94 -20.90 4.12 6.64
C ASP A 94 -20.67 2.96 7.63
N GLY A 95 -19.65 3.11 8.46
CA GLY A 95 -19.25 2.10 9.44
C GLY A 95 -18.30 1.02 8.88
N ALA A 96 -18.09 0.95 7.57
CA ALA A 96 -17.05 0.12 6.99
C ALA A 96 -15.71 0.88 6.89
N ALA A 97 -14.61 0.14 7.00
CA ALA A 97 -13.27 0.65 6.84
C ALA A 97 -12.83 0.59 5.37
N ALA A 98 -12.34 1.69 4.83
CA ALA A 98 -11.72 1.78 3.52
C ALA A 98 -10.21 1.60 3.64
N PHE A 99 -9.63 0.72 2.84
CA PHE A 99 -8.19 0.50 2.80
C PHE A 99 -7.62 0.86 1.44
N PHE A 100 -6.57 1.66 1.43
CA PHE A 100 -5.69 1.85 0.29
C PHE A 100 -4.37 1.15 0.57
N LEU A 101 -3.76 0.55 -0.44
CA LEU A 101 -2.49 -0.14 -0.31
C LEU A 101 -1.35 0.75 -0.80
N ALA A 102 -0.27 0.79 -0.03
CA ALA A 102 0.96 1.47 -0.41
C ALA A 102 2.17 0.56 -0.21
N VAL A 103 3.19 0.77 -1.02
CA VAL A 103 4.52 0.20 -0.81
C VAL A 103 5.37 1.21 -0.07
N GLU A 104 6.06 0.79 0.98
CA GLU A 104 6.96 1.68 1.73
C GLU A 104 8.40 1.65 1.23
N ASP A 105 8.87 0.56 0.63
CA ASP A 105 10.26 0.35 0.28
C ASP A 105 10.50 0.29 -1.23
N ALA A 106 11.20 1.29 -1.77
CA ALA A 106 11.60 1.33 -3.18
C ALA A 106 12.57 0.22 -3.57
N ARG A 107 13.26 -0.40 -2.61
CA ARG A 107 14.16 -1.52 -2.84
C ARG A 107 13.47 -2.71 -3.50
N LEU A 108 12.15 -2.87 -3.29
CA LEU A 108 11.36 -3.91 -3.94
C LEU A 108 11.41 -3.83 -5.46
N VAL A 109 11.57 -2.63 -6.00
CA VAL A 109 11.71 -2.42 -7.45
C VAL A 109 13.12 -2.76 -7.92
N SER A 110 14.16 -2.47 -7.12
CA SER A 110 15.58 -2.73 -7.43
C SER A 110 15.98 -2.33 -8.86
N GLY A 111 15.44 -1.19 -9.37
CA GLY A 111 15.69 -0.75 -10.73
C GLY A 111 15.00 -1.57 -11.83
N ASN A 112 14.17 -2.53 -11.48
CA ASN A 112 13.42 -3.36 -12.43
C ASN A 112 12.05 -2.73 -12.73
N VAL A 113 11.84 -2.28 -13.96
CA VAL A 113 10.62 -1.61 -14.40
C VAL A 113 9.42 -2.58 -14.44
N GLU A 114 9.65 -3.84 -14.76
CA GLU A 114 8.61 -4.88 -14.76
C GLU A 114 7.99 -5.03 -13.37
N ARG A 115 8.82 -5.00 -12.32
CA ARG A 115 8.32 -5.02 -10.93
C ARG A 115 7.42 -3.81 -10.62
N MET A 116 7.71 -2.63 -11.18
CA MET A 116 6.81 -1.48 -11.03
C MET A 116 5.43 -1.73 -11.64
N HIS A 117 5.37 -2.36 -12.81
CA HIS A 117 4.10 -2.72 -13.44
C HIS A 117 3.36 -3.77 -12.60
N GLU A 118 4.05 -4.80 -12.11
CA GLU A 118 3.46 -5.81 -11.23
C GLU A 118 2.88 -5.19 -9.94
N LEU A 119 3.60 -4.25 -9.33
CA LEU A 119 3.11 -3.53 -8.15
C LEU A 119 1.88 -2.66 -8.46
N TYR A 120 1.86 -2.00 -9.62
CA TYR A 120 0.72 -1.21 -10.06
C TYR A 120 -0.52 -2.10 -10.29
N ASP A 121 -0.36 -3.24 -10.96
CA ASP A 121 -1.42 -4.20 -11.23
C ASP A 121 -1.92 -4.88 -9.95
N ALA A 122 -1.14 -4.83 -8.88
CA ALA A 122 -1.48 -5.38 -7.57
C ALA A 122 -2.32 -4.47 -6.67
N ASP A 123 -3.05 -3.49 -7.22
CA ASP A 123 -3.94 -2.57 -6.49
C ASP A 123 -3.24 -1.55 -5.59
N LEU A 124 -1.95 -1.33 -5.79
CA LEU A 124 -1.21 -0.33 -5.04
C LEU A 124 -1.50 1.07 -5.59
N VAL A 125 -1.90 1.98 -4.71
CA VAL A 125 -2.24 3.36 -5.08
C VAL A 125 -1.09 4.33 -4.84
N ALA A 126 -0.12 3.94 -4.02
CA ALA A 126 1.05 4.75 -3.71
C ALA A 126 2.28 3.86 -3.48
N ALA A 127 3.44 4.36 -3.87
CA ALA A 127 4.73 3.83 -3.47
C ALA A 127 5.46 4.94 -2.68
N GLY A 128 5.66 4.70 -1.39
CA GLY A 128 6.50 5.54 -0.56
C GLY A 128 7.95 5.15 -0.77
N LEU A 129 8.73 6.02 -1.38
CA LEU A 129 10.18 5.88 -1.47
C LEU A 129 10.80 6.31 -0.13
N CYS A 130 10.50 5.60 0.94
CA CYS A 130 11.16 5.79 2.22
C CYS A 130 12.37 4.86 2.29
N GLY A 131 13.36 5.09 1.44
CA GLY A 131 14.70 4.59 1.65
C GLY A 131 15.49 5.71 2.32
N VAL A 132 16.09 5.48 3.47
CA VAL A 132 17.14 6.35 4.02
C VAL A 132 18.37 6.18 3.11
N ALA A 133 18.28 6.73 1.91
CA ALA A 133 19.48 7.06 1.17
C ALA A 133 20.11 8.25 1.92
N ALA A 134 21.36 8.14 2.27
CA ALA A 134 22.13 9.22 2.86
C ALA A 134 21.94 10.51 2.04
N GLY A 135 21.05 11.42 2.52
CA GLY A 135 20.72 12.64 1.80
C GLY A 135 19.33 13.21 2.05
N GLY A 136 18.43 12.50 2.74
CA GLY A 136 17.22 13.10 3.35
C GLY A 136 16.16 13.67 2.40
N ARG A 137 15.94 13.10 1.22
CA ARG A 137 14.81 13.49 0.34
C ARG A 137 13.74 12.41 0.32
N ILE A 138 12.57 12.75 0.79
CA ILE A 138 11.35 11.92 0.69
C ILE A 138 10.69 12.26 -0.64
N ALA A 139 10.59 11.30 -1.55
CA ALA A 139 9.77 11.41 -2.74
C ALA A 139 8.56 10.48 -2.59
N VAL A 140 7.36 11.03 -2.52
CA VAL A 140 6.11 10.27 -2.64
C VAL A 140 5.76 10.21 -4.11
N VAL A 141 5.90 9.05 -4.71
CA VAL A 141 5.45 8.82 -6.10
C VAL A 141 4.11 8.09 -6.02
N THR A 142 3.04 8.75 -6.45
CA THR A 142 1.76 8.06 -6.64
C THR A 142 1.85 7.16 -7.87
N ALA A 143 1.43 5.92 -7.76
CA ALA A 143 1.49 4.93 -8.84
C ALA A 143 0.84 5.45 -10.15
N GLY A 144 -0.23 6.24 -10.06
CA GLY A 144 -0.88 6.88 -11.20
C GLY A 144 0.01 7.88 -11.95
N ALA A 145 0.86 8.64 -11.26
CA ALA A 145 1.79 9.58 -11.89
C ALA A 145 2.96 8.85 -12.57
N ALA A 146 3.45 7.76 -11.98
CA ALA A 146 4.51 6.94 -12.57
C ALA A 146 4.06 6.23 -13.85
N ALA A 147 2.83 5.68 -13.88
CA ALA A 147 2.26 5.04 -15.06
C ALA A 147 2.01 6.04 -16.19
N ALA A 148 1.54 7.26 -15.89
CA ALA A 148 1.36 8.33 -16.87
C ALA A 148 2.70 8.78 -17.47
N ALA A 149 3.75 8.91 -16.66
CA ALA A 149 5.08 9.28 -17.12
C ALA A 149 5.69 8.20 -18.03
N CYS A 150 5.54 6.92 -17.68
CA CYS A 150 6.03 5.80 -18.47
C CYS A 150 5.28 5.65 -19.81
N GLY A 151 3.95 5.79 -19.79
CA GLY A 151 3.13 5.72 -21.00
C GLY A 151 3.37 6.90 -21.96
N HIS A 152 3.79 8.06 -21.46
CA HIS A 152 4.15 9.20 -22.30
C HIS A 152 5.53 9.05 -22.95
N ALA A 153 6.50 8.46 -22.23
CA ALA A 153 7.84 8.18 -22.74
C ALA A 153 7.84 7.14 -23.86
N GLN A 154 6.97 6.12 -23.79
CA GLN A 154 6.83 5.12 -24.86
C GLN A 154 6.24 5.70 -26.14
N ARG A 155 5.41 6.75 -26.08
CA ARG A 155 4.83 7.40 -27.25
C ARG A 155 5.77 8.37 -27.97
N HIS A 156 6.87 8.79 -27.33
CA HIS A 156 7.77 9.81 -27.89
C HIS A 156 9.23 9.38 -28.07
N GLY A 157 9.54 8.09 -27.92
CA GLY A 157 10.82 7.51 -28.37
C GLY A 157 12.10 8.13 -27.77
N ALA A 158 12.00 8.84 -26.65
CA ALA A 158 13.17 9.48 -26.05
C ALA A 158 13.00 9.58 -24.51
N CYS A 159 13.57 8.65 -23.79
CA CYS A 159 13.91 8.89 -22.39
C CYS A 159 15.37 8.53 -22.15
N HIS A 160 16.25 9.46 -22.53
CA HIS A 160 17.61 9.55 -22.03
C HIS A 160 17.67 10.79 -21.14
N GLN A 161 17.25 10.66 -19.88
CA GLN A 161 17.67 11.62 -18.85
C GLN A 161 18.31 10.83 -17.72
N ARG A 162 19.62 11.03 -17.61
CA ARG A 162 20.40 10.61 -16.45
C ARG A 162 19.90 11.41 -15.25
N CYS A 163 19.55 10.71 -14.18
CA CYS A 163 19.47 11.34 -12.87
C CYS A 163 20.91 11.46 -12.33
N GLU A 164 21.42 12.68 -12.26
CA GLU A 164 22.56 13.05 -11.44
C GLU A 164 22.09 13.36 -10.01
#